data_800171e17631167b27d9783bfb536148
#
_entry.id   800171e17631167b27d9783bfb536148
#
_cell.length_a   1.000
_cell.length_b   1.000
_cell.length_c   1.000
_cell.angle_alpha   90.00
_cell.angle_beta   90.00
_cell.angle_gamma   90.00
#
_symmetry.space_group_name_H-M   'P 1'
#
loop_
_entity.id
_entity.type
_entity.pdbx_description
1 polymer ?
#
loop_
_entity_poly.entity_id
_entity_poly.type
_entity_poly.pdbx_seq_one_letter_code
_entity_poly.pdbx_strand_id
1 'polypeptide(L)'
;MASPPHHAPDNLLIRADRLFPGGGAAPLRDRIIEIRDGVIAAIMPAKEWQAGDHIAAARQFDIVAPGFIDLQINGAGGVMFNDTPDLVTLTRMVTAARSGGTCHLMPTFITAPGTAYQDALAAVVAWDGPEIPGVHLEGPFLSQAKAGIHPRAAIRRMTDDDVACLESFADSFSGRLLLTLAPEEVGPGHLARLHAAGVILFAGHSQATGAQMAAAADLGLRGVTHLFNACSQISARDPGVVGAALTDSRLVGGIIADGHHVDPANLALASRMMAGRLCLVSDCMPTFGGTRESFTIGGRQVSLVEGRLRAEDGTLGGAHLGLDGAVRMMVSEAGVSLAAALDMASGVPAQVLGLQDSHGRIAADRLAHLTCLDVSLAARAVVVAGVMSGCEGGHAGA
;
A
#
# COMPACT_ATOMS: atom_id res chain seq x y z
N MET A 1 -13.50 -10.31 21.79
CA MET A 1 -14.56 -9.30 21.82
C MET A 1 -14.89 -9.02 20.36
N ALA A 2 -16.12 -9.19 19.94
CA ALA A 2 -16.53 -8.88 18.56
C ALA A 2 -16.31 -7.39 18.29
N SER A 3 -15.78 -7.05 17.11
CA SER A 3 -15.68 -5.66 16.65
C SER A 3 -17.06 -5.01 16.75
N PRO A 4 -17.16 -3.74 17.18
CA PRO A 4 -18.45 -3.06 17.19
C PRO A 4 -19.01 -3.03 15.76
N PRO A 5 -20.31 -3.21 15.56
CA PRO A 5 -20.92 -3.14 14.24
C PRO A 5 -20.64 -1.73 13.68
N HIS A 6 -20.02 -1.69 12.49
CA HIS A 6 -19.80 -0.46 11.73
C HIS A 6 -21.17 0.02 11.19
N HIS A 7 -21.99 0.64 12.05
CA HIS A 7 -23.11 1.43 11.56
C HIS A 7 -22.55 2.75 11.03
N ALA A 8 -22.52 2.89 9.70
CA ALA A 8 -22.31 4.19 9.10
C ALA A 8 -23.37 5.17 9.66
N PRO A 9 -23.01 6.40 10.05
CA PRO A 9 -24.01 7.40 10.40
C PRO A 9 -24.92 7.61 9.20
N ASP A 10 -26.23 7.73 9.43
CA ASP A 10 -27.26 7.78 8.38
C ASP A 10 -26.98 8.86 7.31
N ASN A 11 -26.25 9.92 7.66
CA ASN A 11 -25.81 10.98 6.72
C ASN A 11 -24.48 11.60 7.16
N LEU A 12 -23.49 11.64 6.26
CA LEU A 12 -22.24 12.38 6.43
C LEU A 12 -22.09 13.39 5.31
N LEU A 13 -21.84 14.66 5.67
CA LEU A 13 -21.55 15.74 4.74
C LEU A 13 -20.10 16.17 4.86
N ILE A 14 -19.40 16.23 3.72
CA ILE A 14 -18.02 16.70 3.63
C ILE A 14 -17.96 17.85 2.64
N ARG A 15 -17.39 18.99 3.07
CA ARG A 15 -17.02 20.08 2.17
C ARG A 15 -15.54 20.01 1.84
N ALA A 16 -15.22 19.99 0.55
CA ALA A 16 -13.87 19.98 0.02
C ALA A 16 -13.58 21.31 -0.69
N ASP A 17 -12.55 22.03 -0.26
CA ASP A 17 -12.09 23.21 -1.00
C ASP A 17 -11.53 22.81 -2.36
N ARG A 18 -10.82 21.66 -2.39
CA ARG A 18 -10.39 20.97 -3.61
C ARG A 18 -10.73 19.48 -3.52
N LEU A 19 -11.57 19.02 -4.41
CA LEU A 19 -11.92 17.61 -4.58
C LEU A 19 -11.13 17.03 -5.77
N PHE A 20 -10.38 15.97 -5.53
CA PHE A 20 -9.71 15.19 -6.56
C PHE A 20 -10.53 13.93 -6.85
N PRO A 21 -11.21 13.83 -8.00
CA PRO A 21 -12.08 12.68 -8.26
C PRO A 21 -11.34 11.36 -8.51
N GLY A 22 -10.03 11.42 -8.79
CA GLY A 22 -9.21 10.26 -9.18
C GLY A 22 -9.29 9.93 -10.67
N GLY A 23 -8.48 8.96 -11.10
CA GLY A 23 -8.46 8.49 -12.49
C GLY A 23 -8.06 9.55 -13.53
N GLY A 24 -7.17 10.49 -13.17
CA GLY A 24 -6.68 11.55 -14.04
C GLY A 24 -7.67 12.70 -14.27
N ALA A 25 -8.83 12.72 -13.60
CA ALA A 25 -9.80 13.82 -13.74
C ALA A 25 -9.26 15.10 -13.12
N ALA A 26 -9.64 16.25 -13.69
CA ALA A 26 -9.28 17.56 -13.15
C ALA A 26 -9.90 17.78 -11.77
N PRO A 27 -9.19 18.45 -10.83
CA PRO A 27 -9.73 18.74 -9.52
C PRO A 27 -10.92 19.71 -9.61
N LEU A 28 -11.91 19.47 -8.77
CA LEU A 28 -13.09 20.31 -8.62
C LEU A 28 -12.91 21.23 -7.40
N ARG A 29 -13.43 22.45 -7.46
CA ARG A 29 -13.34 23.41 -6.36
C ARG A 29 -14.68 23.53 -5.64
N ASP A 30 -14.60 23.70 -4.31
CA ASP A 30 -15.71 23.99 -3.42
C ASP A 30 -16.91 23.07 -3.67
N ARG A 31 -16.74 21.80 -3.25
CA ARG A 31 -17.75 20.75 -3.41
C ARG A 31 -18.27 20.27 -2.08
N ILE A 32 -19.56 19.96 -2.05
CA ILE A 32 -20.18 19.13 -1.02
C ILE A 32 -20.25 17.69 -1.53
N ILE A 33 -19.82 16.76 -0.70
CA ILE A 33 -19.98 15.32 -0.89
C ILE A 33 -21.02 14.87 0.14
N GLU A 34 -22.14 14.38 -0.33
CA GLU A 34 -23.17 13.77 0.51
C GLU A 34 -22.96 12.24 0.52
N ILE A 35 -22.86 11.67 1.70
CA ILE A 35 -22.69 10.24 1.91
C ILE A 35 -23.90 9.72 2.70
N ARG A 36 -24.57 8.69 2.18
CA ARG A 36 -25.68 7.99 2.81
C ARG A 36 -25.42 6.49 2.78
N ASP A 37 -25.63 5.81 3.88
CA ASP A 37 -25.47 4.35 3.98
C ASP A 37 -24.13 3.83 3.41
N GLY A 38 -23.06 4.57 3.66
CA GLY A 38 -21.71 4.20 3.18
C GLY A 38 -21.42 4.52 1.71
N VAL A 39 -22.37 5.09 0.96
CA VAL A 39 -22.30 5.37 -0.47
C VAL A 39 -22.30 6.89 -0.71
N ILE A 40 -21.58 7.35 -1.70
CA ILE A 40 -21.61 8.76 -2.16
C ILE A 40 -22.94 8.98 -2.90
N ALA A 41 -23.88 9.63 -2.23
CA ALA A 41 -25.20 9.91 -2.79
C ALA A 41 -25.16 11.06 -3.82
N ALA A 42 -24.34 12.10 -3.57
CA ALA A 42 -24.23 13.25 -4.47
C ALA A 42 -22.90 13.99 -4.29
N ILE A 43 -22.48 14.66 -5.36
CA ILE A 43 -21.37 15.61 -5.37
C ILE A 43 -21.85 16.87 -6.09
N MET A 44 -21.88 18.01 -5.39
CA MET A 44 -22.42 19.24 -5.95
C MET A 44 -21.58 20.46 -5.59
N PRO A 45 -21.65 21.56 -6.34
CA PRO A 45 -21.07 22.84 -5.94
C PRO A 45 -21.65 23.29 -4.59
N ALA A 46 -20.79 23.75 -3.67
CA ALA A 46 -21.25 24.17 -2.34
C ALA A 46 -22.30 25.30 -2.39
N LYS A 47 -22.20 26.19 -3.38
CA LYS A 47 -23.19 27.27 -3.61
C LYS A 47 -24.58 26.80 -4.03
N GLU A 48 -24.69 25.58 -4.58
CA GLU A 48 -25.95 24.98 -5.03
C GLU A 48 -26.60 24.12 -3.93
N TRP A 49 -25.87 23.86 -2.86
CA TRP A 49 -26.41 23.21 -1.68
C TRP A 49 -27.42 24.14 -1.02
N GLN A 50 -28.70 23.86 -1.19
CA GLN A 50 -29.76 24.58 -0.50
C GLN A 50 -29.87 24.05 0.93
N ALA A 51 -29.30 24.78 1.84
CA ALA A 51 -29.33 24.48 3.26
C ALA A 51 -30.74 24.62 3.82
N GLY A 52 -31.44 23.58 3.99
CA GLY A 52 -32.08 23.38 5.28
C GLY A 52 -30.96 23.24 6.31
N ASP A 53 -31.11 23.58 7.53
CA ASP A 53 -30.17 23.78 8.66
C ASP A 53 -28.91 22.90 8.80
N HIS A 54 -28.48 22.16 7.78
CA HIS A 54 -27.48 21.13 7.85
C HIS A 54 -26.06 21.47 7.31
N ILE A 55 -25.86 22.61 6.62
CA ILE A 55 -24.49 23.01 6.15
C ILE A 55 -23.55 23.24 7.35
N ALA A 56 -24.06 23.72 8.46
CA ALA A 56 -23.28 23.93 9.69
C ALA A 56 -22.71 22.62 10.26
N ALA A 57 -23.18 21.46 9.80
CA ALA A 57 -22.72 20.14 10.21
C ALA A 57 -21.71 19.51 9.24
N ALA A 58 -21.44 20.13 8.06
CA ALA A 58 -20.47 19.59 7.12
C ALA A 58 -19.05 19.69 7.68
N ARG A 59 -18.32 18.58 7.63
CA ARG A 59 -16.88 18.54 7.95
C ARG A 59 -16.10 19.15 6.79
N GLN A 60 -15.36 20.21 7.03
CA GLN A 60 -14.58 20.91 5.98
C GLN A 60 -13.13 20.45 5.97
N PHE A 61 -12.61 20.21 4.75
CA PHE A 61 -11.21 19.87 4.49
C PHE A 61 -10.69 20.64 3.28
N ASP A 62 -9.39 20.96 3.28
CA ASP A 62 -8.74 21.67 2.17
C ASP A 62 -8.69 20.79 0.90
N ILE A 63 -8.42 19.48 1.09
CA ILE A 63 -8.30 18.52 0.01
C ILE A 63 -9.04 17.24 0.40
N VAL A 64 -9.86 16.75 -0.53
CA VAL A 64 -10.45 15.40 -0.45
C VAL A 64 -10.04 14.61 -1.68
N ALA A 65 -9.53 13.41 -1.46
CA ALA A 65 -9.06 12.47 -2.48
C ALA A 65 -9.70 11.09 -2.27
N PRO A 66 -9.65 10.18 -3.27
CA PRO A 66 -10.02 8.79 -3.06
C PRO A 66 -9.17 8.17 -1.95
N GLY A 67 -9.76 7.27 -1.18
CA GLY A 67 -9.11 6.62 -0.06
C GLY A 67 -7.80 5.95 -0.47
N PHE A 68 -6.75 6.20 0.29
CA PHE A 68 -5.43 5.61 0.04
C PHE A 68 -5.43 4.12 0.34
N ILE A 69 -4.71 3.37 -0.49
CA ILE A 69 -4.54 1.92 -0.40
C ILE A 69 -3.04 1.62 -0.34
N ASP A 70 -2.60 1.05 0.77
CA ASP A 70 -1.21 0.65 0.98
C ASP A 70 -1.02 -0.84 0.67
N LEU A 71 -0.27 -1.15 -0.40
CA LEU A 71 -0.02 -2.52 -0.81
C LEU A 71 1.09 -3.21 0.00
N GLN A 72 1.82 -2.46 0.84
CA GLN A 72 2.94 -2.99 1.61
C GLN A 72 3.09 -2.25 2.93
N ILE A 73 2.70 -2.91 4.02
CA ILE A 73 2.79 -2.41 5.40
C ILE A 73 3.09 -3.57 6.35
N ASN A 74 4.27 -3.54 6.98
CA ASN A 74 4.78 -4.65 7.82
C ASN A 74 4.34 -4.52 9.28
N GLY A 75 4.13 -3.29 9.72
CA GLY A 75 3.71 -2.96 11.07
C GLY A 75 3.40 -1.48 11.22
N ALA A 76 2.65 -1.14 12.27
CA ALA A 76 2.33 0.22 12.68
C ALA A 76 1.79 0.21 14.11
N GLY A 77 1.75 1.36 14.80
CA GLY A 77 1.17 1.44 16.15
C GLY A 77 1.90 0.61 17.21
N GLY A 78 3.22 0.42 17.04
CA GLY A 78 4.05 -0.33 17.96
C GLY A 78 4.05 -1.85 17.78
N VAL A 79 3.37 -2.39 16.75
CA VAL A 79 3.27 -3.82 16.46
C VAL A 79 3.80 -4.16 15.07
N MET A 80 4.30 -5.38 14.91
CA MET A 80 4.71 -5.97 13.64
C MET A 80 3.86 -7.20 13.34
N PHE A 81 3.39 -7.33 12.10
CA PHE A 81 2.52 -8.43 11.71
C PHE A 81 3.22 -9.80 11.84
N ASN A 82 4.53 -9.84 11.58
CA ASN A 82 5.33 -11.06 11.75
C ASN A 82 5.44 -11.55 13.21
N ASP A 83 5.41 -10.64 14.18
CA ASP A 83 5.59 -11.02 15.60
C ASP A 83 4.37 -11.76 16.13
N THR A 84 3.19 -11.30 15.77
CA THR A 84 1.91 -11.87 16.22
C THR A 84 0.84 -11.60 15.15
N PRO A 85 0.68 -12.50 14.18
CA PRO A 85 -0.33 -12.35 13.12
C PRO A 85 -1.73 -12.72 13.67
N ASP A 86 -2.39 -11.73 14.30
CA ASP A 86 -3.71 -11.86 14.90
C ASP A 86 -4.58 -10.61 14.71
N LEU A 87 -5.85 -10.70 15.09
CA LEU A 87 -6.82 -9.61 14.98
C LEU A 87 -6.44 -8.37 15.80
N VAL A 88 -5.73 -8.54 16.92
CA VAL A 88 -5.29 -7.41 17.78
C VAL A 88 -4.22 -6.62 17.06
N THR A 89 -3.27 -7.30 16.45
CA THR A 89 -2.21 -6.69 15.63
C THR A 89 -2.80 -5.98 14.42
N LEU A 90 -3.69 -6.64 13.68
CA LEU A 90 -4.36 -6.04 12.52
C LEU A 90 -5.15 -4.78 12.90
N THR A 91 -5.90 -4.81 14.02
CA THR A 91 -6.65 -3.64 14.52
C THR A 91 -5.72 -2.47 14.83
N ARG A 92 -4.57 -2.73 15.45
CA ARG A 92 -3.57 -1.69 15.75
C ARG A 92 -2.95 -1.11 14.48
N MET A 93 -2.60 -1.97 13.52
CA MET A 93 -2.06 -1.54 12.24
C MET A 93 -3.04 -0.65 11.48
N VAL A 94 -4.30 -1.08 11.35
CA VAL A 94 -5.37 -0.30 10.71
C VAL A 94 -5.53 1.06 11.39
N THR A 95 -5.59 1.09 12.72
CA THR A 95 -5.77 2.33 13.49
C THR A 95 -4.60 3.29 13.29
N ALA A 96 -3.36 2.79 13.35
CA ALA A 96 -2.17 3.61 13.19
C ALA A 96 -1.98 4.10 11.74
N ALA A 97 -2.26 3.26 10.75
CA ALA A 97 -2.11 3.60 9.33
C ALA A 97 -3.04 4.75 8.91
N ARG A 98 -4.18 4.93 9.58
CA ARG A 98 -5.08 6.08 9.36
C ARG A 98 -4.41 7.42 9.59
N SER A 99 -3.42 7.53 10.50
CA SER A 99 -2.67 8.77 10.72
C SER A 99 -1.87 9.23 9.50
N GLY A 100 -1.53 8.31 8.59
CA GLY A 100 -0.94 8.59 7.27
C GLY A 100 -1.95 8.63 6.13
N GLY A 101 -3.25 8.71 6.42
CA GLY A 101 -4.32 8.80 5.42
C GLY A 101 -4.71 7.48 4.77
N THR A 102 -4.21 6.34 5.24
CA THR A 102 -4.48 5.02 4.68
C THR A 102 -5.89 4.56 5.07
N CYS A 103 -6.74 4.32 4.09
CA CYS A 103 -8.08 3.75 4.24
C CYS A 103 -8.05 2.21 4.21
N HIS A 104 -7.23 1.67 3.31
CA HIS A 104 -7.11 0.22 3.10
C HIS A 104 -5.64 -0.17 3.09
N LEU A 105 -5.33 -1.33 3.63
CA LEU A 105 -3.96 -1.82 3.69
C LEU A 105 -3.88 -3.33 3.43
N MET A 106 -2.78 -3.75 2.83
CA MET A 106 -2.38 -5.15 2.70
C MET A 106 -1.35 -5.46 3.79
N PRO A 107 -1.76 -6.06 4.94
CA PRO A 107 -0.80 -6.41 5.96
C PRO A 107 0.25 -7.34 5.36
N THR A 108 1.52 -6.96 5.54
CA THR A 108 2.64 -7.62 4.87
C THR A 108 3.37 -8.52 5.86
N PHE A 109 3.43 -9.81 5.51
CA PHE A 109 4.17 -10.80 6.26
C PHE A 109 5.48 -11.09 5.53
N ILE A 110 6.60 -10.64 6.11
CA ILE A 110 7.92 -10.87 5.52
C ILE A 110 8.42 -12.28 5.81
N THR A 111 9.48 -12.68 5.10
CA THR A 111 10.14 -13.98 5.24
C THR A 111 10.29 -14.44 6.68
N ALA A 112 9.77 -15.61 6.99
CA ALA A 112 9.86 -16.28 8.28
C ALA A 112 10.15 -17.79 8.09
N PRO A 113 10.62 -18.52 9.13
CA PRO A 113 10.93 -19.94 9.01
C PRO A 113 9.73 -20.82 8.62
N GLY A 114 10.00 -21.86 7.84
CA GLY A 114 9.02 -22.90 7.51
C GLY A 114 7.81 -22.37 6.76
N THR A 115 6.63 -22.63 7.32
CA THR A 115 5.31 -22.26 6.79
C THR A 115 4.59 -21.21 7.67
N ALA A 116 5.34 -20.44 8.45
CA ALA A 116 4.77 -19.42 9.36
C ALA A 116 3.86 -18.40 8.66
N TYR A 117 3.99 -18.21 7.35
CA TYR A 117 3.07 -17.38 6.57
C TYR A 117 1.62 -17.88 6.62
N GLN A 118 1.36 -19.15 6.95
CA GLN A 118 0.01 -19.69 7.08
C GLN A 118 -0.75 -19.05 8.25
N ASP A 119 -0.06 -18.67 9.33
CA ASP A 119 -0.67 -17.94 10.45
C ASP A 119 -1.15 -16.55 10.02
N ALA A 120 -0.36 -15.88 9.16
CA ALA A 120 -0.73 -14.59 8.58
C ALA A 120 -1.97 -14.72 7.66
N LEU A 121 -2.03 -15.78 6.84
CA LEU A 121 -3.19 -16.07 6.00
C LEU A 121 -4.44 -16.31 6.87
N ALA A 122 -4.32 -17.09 7.94
CA ALA A 122 -5.43 -17.37 8.87
C ALA A 122 -5.92 -16.09 9.58
N ALA A 123 -5.00 -15.22 9.99
CA ALA A 123 -5.36 -13.96 10.64
C ALA A 123 -6.18 -13.03 9.73
N VAL A 124 -5.81 -12.95 8.44
CA VAL A 124 -6.54 -12.11 7.48
C VAL A 124 -7.89 -12.69 7.12
N VAL A 125 -8.03 -14.01 7.03
CA VAL A 125 -9.35 -14.67 6.86
C VAL A 125 -10.30 -14.37 8.02
N ALA A 126 -9.76 -14.22 9.24
CA ALA A 126 -10.56 -13.89 10.43
C ALA A 126 -10.94 -12.41 10.54
N TRP A 127 -10.39 -11.54 9.69
CA TRP A 127 -10.75 -10.11 9.65
C TRP A 127 -12.09 -9.90 8.94
N ASP A 128 -13.00 -9.20 9.63
CA ASP A 128 -14.32 -8.86 9.10
C ASP A 128 -14.48 -7.33 9.00
N GLY A 129 -13.72 -6.71 8.12
CA GLY A 129 -13.77 -5.26 7.92
C GLY A 129 -13.28 -4.88 6.51
N PRO A 130 -13.74 -3.74 5.99
CA PRO A 130 -13.38 -3.29 4.65
C PRO A 130 -11.94 -2.77 4.54
N GLU A 131 -11.23 -2.54 5.66
CA GLU A 131 -9.91 -1.92 5.69
C GLU A 131 -8.81 -2.84 5.16
N ILE A 132 -9.01 -4.17 5.20
CA ILE A 132 -8.03 -5.15 4.77
C ILE A 132 -8.58 -5.94 3.56
N PRO A 133 -8.32 -5.47 2.34
CA PRO A 133 -8.81 -6.13 1.12
C PRO A 133 -8.04 -7.40 0.76
N GLY A 134 -6.99 -7.74 1.51
CA GLY A 134 -6.17 -8.90 1.25
C GLY A 134 -4.93 -8.97 2.13
N VAL A 135 -3.95 -9.77 1.71
CA VAL A 135 -2.67 -9.97 2.38
C VAL A 135 -1.52 -9.90 1.39
N HIS A 136 -0.39 -9.36 1.83
CA HIS A 136 0.87 -9.39 1.09
C HIS A 136 1.86 -10.32 1.80
N LEU A 137 2.32 -11.35 1.10
CA LEU A 137 3.43 -12.19 1.53
C LEU A 137 4.71 -11.73 0.83
N GLU A 138 5.71 -11.29 1.59
CA GLU A 138 7.00 -10.89 1.05
C GLU A 138 8.04 -11.98 1.33
N GLY A 139 8.17 -12.89 0.36
CA GLY A 139 8.93 -14.11 0.51
C GLY A 139 8.12 -15.27 1.11
N PRO A 140 8.77 -16.35 1.55
CA PRO A 140 10.23 -16.58 1.71
C PRO A 140 10.99 -16.96 0.43
N PHE A 141 10.38 -16.90 -0.73
CA PHE A 141 10.89 -17.37 -2.02
C PHE A 141 11.74 -16.29 -2.72
N LEU A 142 12.75 -15.81 -2.03
CA LEU A 142 13.58 -14.65 -2.39
C LEU A 142 15.00 -15.08 -2.79
N SER A 143 15.77 -14.17 -3.39
CA SER A 143 17.18 -14.37 -3.65
C SER A 143 18.02 -14.12 -2.41
N GLN A 144 18.85 -15.11 -2.02
CA GLN A 144 19.79 -14.99 -0.91
C GLN A 144 20.72 -13.79 -1.04
N ALA A 145 21.08 -13.44 -2.27
CA ALA A 145 21.99 -12.33 -2.54
C ALA A 145 21.31 -10.94 -2.38
N LYS A 146 19.98 -10.91 -2.39
CA LYS A 146 19.16 -9.69 -2.24
C LYS A 146 18.29 -9.71 -0.97
N ALA A 147 18.73 -10.45 0.04
CA ALA A 147 17.98 -10.64 1.28
C ALA A 147 17.59 -9.32 2.00
N GLY A 148 18.41 -8.26 1.89
CA GLY A 148 18.14 -7.02 2.64
C GLY A 148 18.10 -7.28 4.14
N ILE A 149 17.00 -6.88 4.79
CA ILE A 149 16.76 -7.11 6.21
C ILE A 149 16.18 -8.49 6.51
N HIS A 150 15.67 -9.22 5.50
CA HIS A 150 15.05 -10.53 5.68
C HIS A 150 16.00 -11.55 6.30
N PRO A 151 15.53 -12.43 7.19
CA PRO A 151 16.34 -13.50 7.80
C PRO A 151 16.83 -14.48 6.72
N ARG A 152 18.11 -14.41 6.38
CA ARG A 152 18.70 -15.25 5.31
C ARG A 152 18.46 -16.75 5.51
N ALA A 153 18.47 -17.23 6.76
CA ALA A 153 18.24 -18.63 7.09
C ALA A 153 16.80 -19.10 6.79
N ALA A 154 15.86 -18.18 6.66
CA ALA A 154 14.46 -18.47 6.36
C ALA A 154 14.13 -18.35 4.86
N ILE A 155 15.02 -17.74 4.05
CA ILE A 155 14.88 -17.67 2.60
C ILE A 155 15.08 -19.07 2.03
N ARG A 156 14.13 -19.55 1.25
CA ARG A 156 14.14 -20.89 0.67
C ARG A 156 13.46 -20.94 -0.69
N ARG A 157 13.67 -22.03 -1.40
CA ARG A 157 12.95 -22.31 -2.64
C ARG A 157 11.48 -22.65 -2.37
N MET A 158 10.64 -22.34 -3.34
CA MET A 158 9.23 -22.73 -3.34
C MET A 158 9.09 -24.23 -3.64
N THR A 159 8.22 -24.89 -2.90
CA THR A 159 7.86 -26.30 -3.10
C THR A 159 6.48 -26.45 -3.71
N ASP A 160 6.13 -27.64 -4.20
CA ASP A 160 4.77 -27.94 -4.67
C ASP A 160 3.72 -27.81 -3.56
N ASP A 161 4.09 -28.13 -2.31
CA ASP A 161 3.20 -27.97 -1.15
C ASP A 161 2.92 -26.48 -0.85
N ASP A 162 3.91 -25.60 -1.03
CA ASP A 162 3.69 -24.16 -0.91
C ASP A 162 2.71 -23.67 -1.97
N VAL A 163 2.90 -24.09 -3.22
CA VAL A 163 2.00 -23.71 -4.31
C VAL A 163 0.59 -24.21 -4.04
N ALA A 164 0.42 -25.47 -3.64
CA ALA A 164 -0.90 -26.03 -3.31
C ALA A 164 -1.58 -25.30 -2.15
N CYS A 165 -0.82 -24.90 -1.13
CA CYS A 165 -1.33 -24.09 -0.02
C CYS A 165 -1.83 -22.72 -0.48
N LEU A 166 -1.01 -22.01 -1.30
CA LEU A 166 -1.35 -20.68 -1.79
C LEU A 166 -2.50 -20.69 -2.80
N GLU A 167 -2.58 -21.71 -3.67
CA GLU A 167 -3.72 -21.97 -4.56
C GLU A 167 -5.01 -22.17 -3.75
N SER A 168 -4.98 -23.08 -2.77
CA SER A 168 -6.13 -23.36 -1.91
C SER A 168 -6.61 -22.13 -1.14
N PHE A 169 -5.67 -21.31 -0.66
CA PHE A 169 -5.99 -20.06 -0.01
C PHE A 169 -6.64 -19.08 -0.99
N ALA A 170 -6.06 -18.86 -2.16
CA ALA A 170 -6.58 -17.93 -3.17
C ALA A 170 -7.98 -18.34 -3.66
N ASP A 171 -8.25 -19.63 -3.81
CA ASP A 171 -9.56 -20.16 -4.22
C ASP A 171 -10.64 -19.96 -3.15
N SER A 172 -10.28 -20.01 -1.86
CA SER A 172 -11.23 -19.96 -0.74
C SER A 172 -11.38 -18.54 -0.15
N PHE A 173 -10.43 -17.66 -0.35
CA PHE A 173 -10.41 -16.33 0.22
C PHE A 173 -11.02 -15.30 -0.74
N SER A 174 -12.02 -14.55 -0.27
CA SER A 174 -12.68 -13.50 -1.09
C SER A 174 -11.82 -12.26 -1.31
N GLY A 175 -10.76 -12.05 -0.51
CA GLY A 175 -9.80 -10.96 -0.65
C GLY A 175 -8.73 -11.24 -1.71
N ARG A 176 -7.62 -10.52 -1.63
CA ARG A 176 -6.51 -10.62 -2.57
C ARG A 176 -5.25 -11.15 -1.90
N LEU A 177 -4.55 -12.04 -2.58
CA LEU A 177 -3.21 -12.48 -2.19
C LEU A 177 -2.19 -11.83 -3.13
N LEU A 178 -1.34 -10.96 -2.59
CA LEU A 178 -0.15 -10.46 -3.27
C LEU A 178 1.06 -11.23 -2.75
N LEU A 179 1.87 -11.75 -3.65
CA LEU A 179 3.08 -12.51 -3.32
C LEU A 179 4.30 -11.87 -3.98
N THR A 180 5.24 -11.43 -3.16
CA THR A 180 6.57 -10.99 -3.59
C THR A 180 7.53 -12.19 -3.57
N LEU A 181 8.21 -12.40 -4.70
CA LEU A 181 9.17 -13.49 -4.91
C LEU A 181 10.32 -13.06 -5.82
N ALA A 182 11.41 -13.83 -5.84
CA ALA A 182 12.47 -13.67 -6.80
C ALA A 182 12.20 -14.62 -7.99
N PRO A 183 11.84 -14.10 -9.18
CA PRO A 183 11.41 -14.96 -10.29
C PRO A 183 12.50 -15.93 -10.77
N GLU A 184 13.78 -15.61 -10.59
CA GLU A 184 14.91 -16.49 -10.88
C GLU A 184 15.03 -17.68 -9.91
N GLU A 185 14.41 -17.60 -8.73
CA GLU A 185 14.42 -18.64 -7.70
C GLU A 185 13.16 -19.52 -7.72
N VAL A 186 12.16 -19.16 -8.54
CA VAL A 186 10.88 -19.86 -8.64
C VAL A 186 10.72 -20.50 -10.01
N GLY A 187 10.33 -21.77 -10.04
CA GLY A 187 10.11 -22.49 -11.28
C GLY A 187 8.98 -21.90 -12.14
N PRO A 188 9.11 -21.89 -13.47
CA PRO A 188 8.09 -21.32 -14.37
C PRO A 188 6.71 -21.98 -14.21
N GLY A 189 6.65 -23.28 -13.90
CA GLY A 189 5.40 -23.98 -13.63
C GLY A 189 4.71 -23.49 -12.36
N HIS A 190 5.45 -23.13 -11.31
CA HIS A 190 4.90 -22.55 -10.08
C HIS A 190 4.31 -21.15 -10.33
N LEU A 191 5.04 -20.29 -11.08
CA LEU A 191 4.53 -18.96 -11.46
C LEU A 191 3.20 -19.05 -12.21
N ALA A 192 3.13 -19.93 -13.23
CA ALA A 192 1.93 -20.11 -14.03
C ALA A 192 0.75 -20.63 -13.20
N ARG A 193 0.97 -21.57 -12.29
CA ARG A 193 -0.06 -22.11 -11.38
C ARG A 193 -0.60 -21.04 -10.45
N LEU A 194 0.28 -20.31 -9.75
CA LEU A 194 -0.12 -19.24 -8.85
C LEU A 194 -0.89 -18.12 -9.56
N HIS A 195 -0.43 -17.75 -10.76
CA HIS A 195 -1.16 -16.77 -11.59
C HIS A 195 -2.54 -17.28 -11.98
N ALA A 196 -2.67 -18.55 -12.39
CA ALA A 196 -3.95 -19.16 -12.76
C ALA A 196 -4.93 -19.20 -11.57
N ALA A 197 -4.42 -19.35 -10.34
CA ALA A 197 -5.19 -19.27 -9.10
C ALA A 197 -5.57 -17.83 -8.68
N GLY A 198 -5.15 -16.81 -9.45
CA GLY A 198 -5.47 -15.41 -9.15
C GLY A 198 -4.54 -14.73 -8.15
N VAL A 199 -3.40 -15.34 -7.80
CA VAL A 199 -2.37 -14.71 -6.98
C VAL A 199 -1.72 -13.58 -7.75
N ILE A 200 -1.63 -12.39 -7.14
CA ILE A 200 -0.95 -11.22 -7.72
C ILE A 200 0.56 -11.38 -7.46
N LEU A 201 1.33 -11.59 -8.53
CA LEU A 201 2.76 -11.88 -8.43
C LEU A 201 3.61 -10.63 -8.66
N PHE A 202 4.46 -10.30 -7.70
CA PHE A 202 5.43 -9.20 -7.77
C PHE A 202 6.85 -9.75 -7.64
N ALA A 203 7.78 -9.19 -8.40
CA ALA A 203 9.21 -9.43 -8.22
C ALA A 203 9.75 -8.52 -7.13
N GLY A 204 10.51 -9.08 -6.20
CA GLY A 204 11.24 -8.34 -5.19
C GLY A 204 12.34 -9.18 -4.59
N HIS A 205 13.33 -8.54 -3.95
CA HIS A 205 14.50 -9.23 -3.41
C HIS A 205 15.15 -10.19 -4.43
N SER A 206 15.39 -9.67 -5.64
CA SER A 206 15.67 -10.45 -6.84
C SER A 206 16.91 -9.93 -7.56
N GLN A 207 17.70 -10.86 -8.10
CA GLN A 207 18.78 -10.59 -9.04
C GLN A 207 18.40 -10.92 -10.49
N ALA A 208 17.11 -11.08 -10.79
CA ALA A 208 16.66 -11.43 -12.13
C ALA A 208 17.23 -10.47 -13.18
N THR A 209 17.62 -11.05 -14.31
CA THR A 209 17.95 -10.30 -15.52
C THR A 209 16.69 -9.77 -16.20
N GLY A 210 16.82 -8.82 -17.10
CA GLY A 210 15.70 -8.35 -17.91
C GLY A 210 15.02 -9.48 -18.70
N ALA A 211 15.77 -10.45 -19.19
CA ALA A 211 15.22 -11.61 -19.89
C ALA A 211 14.38 -12.50 -18.95
N GLN A 212 14.84 -12.73 -17.71
CA GLN A 212 14.07 -13.47 -16.71
C GLN A 212 12.80 -12.74 -16.29
N MET A 213 12.87 -11.40 -16.16
CA MET A 213 11.69 -10.58 -15.88
C MET A 213 10.65 -10.65 -17.00
N ALA A 214 11.08 -10.57 -18.27
CA ALA A 214 10.18 -10.69 -19.42
C ALA A 214 9.50 -12.07 -19.45
N ALA A 215 10.28 -13.16 -19.25
CA ALA A 215 9.74 -14.50 -19.17
C ALA A 215 8.75 -14.69 -18.01
N ALA A 216 9.03 -14.10 -16.83
CA ALA A 216 8.12 -14.13 -15.70
C ALA A 216 6.83 -13.31 -15.97
N ALA A 217 6.94 -12.18 -16.68
CA ALA A 217 5.77 -11.40 -17.10
C ALA A 217 4.87 -12.16 -18.08
N ASP A 218 5.44 -12.98 -18.97
CA ASP A 218 4.70 -13.91 -19.85
C ASP A 218 3.94 -14.98 -19.05
N LEU A 219 4.40 -15.31 -17.84
CA LEU A 219 3.78 -16.26 -16.91
C LEU A 219 2.90 -15.61 -15.84
N GLY A 220 2.61 -14.31 -15.97
CA GLY A 220 1.68 -13.64 -15.11
C GLY A 220 2.29 -12.78 -13.99
N LEU A 221 3.61 -12.55 -13.97
CA LEU A 221 4.19 -11.54 -13.09
C LEU A 221 3.64 -10.16 -13.43
N ARG A 222 3.12 -9.45 -12.43
CA ARG A 222 2.37 -8.20 -12.64
C ARG A 222 3.09 -6.96 -12.11
N GLY A 223 4.12 -7.10 -11.28
CA GLY A 223 4.75 -5.91 -10.72
C GLY A 223 6.08 -6.15 -10.04
N VAL A 224 6.60 -5.08 -9.46
CA VAL A 224 7.86 -5.05 -8.70
C VAL A 224 7.61 -4.38 -7.34
N THR A 225 8.03 -5.03 -6.27
CA THR A 225 7.95 -4.57 -4.89
C THR A 225 9.06 -3.54 -4.66
N HIS A 226 8.76 -2.44 -3.95
CA HIS A 226 9.68 -1.36 -3.55
C HIS A 226 10.81 -1.10 -4.57
N LEU A 227 10.41 -0.75 -5.80
CA LEU A 227 11.27 -0.51 -6.95
C LEU A 227 12.56 0.24 -6.56
N PHE A 228 13.70 -0.16 -7.11
CA PHE A 228 15.08 0.20 -6.81
C PHE A 228 15.69 -0.52 -5.59
N ASN A 229 14.90 -0.95 -4.60
CA ASN A 229 15.40 -1.54 -3.37
C ASN A 229 15.52 -3.08 -3.51
N ALA A 230 16.60 -3.63 -2.98
CA ALA A 230 16.88 -5.06 -2.95
C ALA A 230 16.66 -5.79 -4.29
N CYS A 231 16.96 -5.18 -5.43
CA CYS A 231 16.82 -5.78 -6.76
C CYS A 231 18.01 -5.45 -7.68
N SER A 232 18.10 -6.15 -8.82
CA SER A 232 19.11 -5.88 -9.85
C SER A 232 18.83 -4.52 -10.51
N GLN A 233 19.89 -3.74 -10.67
CA GLN A 233 19.86 -2.38 -11.21
C GLN A 233 20.12 -2.38 -12.73
N ILE A 234 19.85 -1.26 -13.37
CA ILE A 234 20.15 -1.05 -14.79
C ILE A 234 21.67 -1.06 -14.99
N SER A 235 22.12 -1.88 -15.92
CA SER A 235 23.50 -1.86 -16.42
C SER A 235 23.54 -1.60 -17.93
N ALA A 236 24.75 -1.39 -18.48
CA ALA A 236 24.89 -1.13 -19.92
C ALA A 236 24.42 -2.29 -20.82
N ARG A 237 24.34 -3.52 -20.29
CA ARG A 237 24.04 -4.74 -21.07
C ARG A 237 22.84 -5.52 -20.56
N ASP A 238 22.34 -5.19 -19.39
CA ASP A 238 21.19 -5.84 -18.78
C ASP A 238 20.35 -4.78 -18.06
N PRO A 239 19.05 -4.66 -18.36
CA PRO A 239 18.17 -3.74 -17.66
C PRO A 239 17.90 -4.16 -16.22
N GLY A 240 18.11 -5.42 -15.87
CA GLY A 240 17.75 -5.97 -14.57
C GLY A 240 16.26 -5.84 -14.24
N VAL A 241 15.92 -5.99 -12.98
CA VAL A 241 14.55 -5.81 -12.48
C VAL A 241 14.08 -4.36 -12.66
N VAL A 242 14.95 -3.38 -12.33
CA VAL A 242 14.60 -1.96 -12.41
C VAL A 242 14.28 -1.55 -13.84
N GLY A 243 15.16 -1.85 -14.80
CA GLY A 243 14.94 -1.48 -16.19
C GLY A 243 13.74 -2.20 -16.82
N ALA A 244 13.53 -3.48 -16.47
CA ALA A 244 12.34 -4.21 -16.90
C ALA A 244 11.05 -3.53 -16.39
N ALA A 245 10.98 -3.17 -15.10
CA ALA A 245 9.80 -2.47 -14.55
C ALA A 245 9.54 -1.14 -15.26
N LEU A 246 10.60 -0.35 -15.51
CA LEU A 246 10.47 0.96 -16.15
C LEU A 246 9.98 0.87 -17.59
N THR A 247 10.34 -0.20 -18.32
CA THR A 247 10.13 -0.28 -19.79
C THR A 247 9.01 -1.24 -20.22
N ASP A 248 8.68 -2.27 -19.41
CA ASP A 248 7.59 -3.20 -19.71
C ASP A 248 6.27 -2.66 -19.19
N SER A 249 5.36 -2.32 -20.09
CA SER A 249 4.05 -1.75 -19.76
C SER A 249 3.11 -2.70 -18.99
N ARG A 250 3.41 -4.00 -18.94
CA ARG A 250 2.66 -5.00 -18.18
C ARG A 250 2.93 -4.92 -16.68
N LEU A 251 4.07 -4.33 -16.28
CA LEU A 251 4.53 -4.30 -14.90
C LEU A 251 4.14 -3.00 -14.21
N VAL A 252 3.66 -3.14 -12.99
CA VAL A 252 3.41 -2.05 -12.03
C VAL A 252 4.59 -1.98 -11.05
N GLY A 253 4.88 -0.83 -10.46
CA GLY A 253 5.92 -0.69 -9.42
C GLY A 253 5.33 -0.18 -8.12
N GLY A 254 5.61 -0.86 -7.00
CA GLY A 254 5.54 -0.25 -5.67
C GLY A 254 6.78 0.60 -5.45
N ILE A 255 6.67 1.78 -4.85
CA ILE A 255 7.81 2.64 -4.57
C ILE A 255 7.69 3.33 -3.22
N ILE A 256 8.79 3.35 -2.44
CA ILE A 256 8.88 4.03 -1.15
C ILE A 256 9.38 5.44 -1.39
N ALA A 257 8.55 6.44 -1.16
CA ALA A 257 8.88 7.84 -1.39
C ALA A 257 9.09 8.57 -0.04
N ASP A 258 10.18 8.21 0.65
CA ASP A 258 10.57 8.79 1.95
C ASP A 258 11.84 9.67 1.85
N GLY A 259 12.43 9.77 0.66
CA GLY A 259 13.70 10.49 0.43
C GLY A 259 14.95 9.75 0.94
N HIS A 260 14.80 8.51 1.43
CA HIS A 260 15.87 7.69 1.97
C HIS A 260 16.09 6.40 1.20
N HIS A 261 15.00 5.73 0.84
CA HIS A 261 15.02 4.51 0.03
C HIS A 261 15.25 4.79 -1.45
N VAL A 262 14.72 5.89 -1.95
CA VAL A 262 14.84 6.28 -3.35
C VAL A 262 15.15 7.77 -3.45
N ASP A 263 16.20 8.10 -4.19
CA ASP A 263 16.57 9.49 -4.48
C ASP A 263 15.44 10.20 -5.25
N PRO A 264 15.17 11.50 -4.97
CA PRO A 264 14.12 12.25 -5.68
C PRO A 264 14.24 12.23 -7.20
N ALA A 265 15.46 12.21 -7.76
CA ALA A 265 15.65 12.10 -9.21
C ALA A 265 15.16 10.74 -9.76
N ASN A 266 15.36 9.65 -9.01
CA ASN A 266 14.85 8.31 -9.36
C ASN A 266 13.33 8.22 -9.17
N LEU A 267 12.76 8.89 -8.16
CA LEU A 267 11.29 9.03 -8.02
C LEU A 267 10.69 9.74 -9.23
N ALA A 268 11.31 10.85 -9.66
CA ALA A 268 10.90 11.59 -10.85
C ALA A 268 11.06 10.76 -12.14
N LEU A 269 12.14 10.00 -12.28
CA LEU A 269 12.36 9.10 -13.41
C LEU A 269 11.25 8.02 -13.45
N ALA A 270 11.05 7.32 -12.34
CA ALA A 270 10.04 6.26 -12.24
C ALA A 270 8.63 6.80 -12.55
N SER A 271 8.27 7.96 -12.01
CA SER A 271 6.95 8.58 -12.25
C SER A 271 6.68 8.89 -13.72
N ARG A 272 7.71 9.27 -14.47
CA ARG A 272 7.60 9.53 -15.92
C ARG A 272 7.51 8.25 -16.74
N MET A 273 8.38 7.27 -16.44
CA MET A 273 8.45 6.01 -17.17
C MET A 273 7.26 5.10 -16.87
N MET A 274 6.72 5.17 -15.67
CA MET A 274 5.64 4.30 -15.19
C MET A 274 4.34 5.10 -14.92
N ALA A 275 4.07 6.14 -15.70
CA ALA A 275 2.84 6.93 -15.54
C ALA A 275 1.60 6.03 -15.58
N GLY A 276 0.76 6.11 -14.52
CA GLY A 276 -0.42 5.25 -14.33
C GLY A 276 -0.11 3.81 -13.91
N ARG A 277 1.17 3.48 -13.61
CA ARG A 277 1.62 2.15 -13.21
C ARG A 277 2.52 2.16 -11.97
N LEU A 278 2.63 3.27 -11.26
CA LEU A 278 3.43 3.41 -10.05
C LEU A 278 2.51 3.54 -8.84
N CYS A 279 2.69 2.67 -7.84
CA CYS A 279 1.98 2.71 -6.56
C CYS A 279 2.90 3.27 -5.47
N LEU A 280 2.43 4.21 -4.68
CA LEU A 280 3.08 4.54 -3.42
C LEU A 280 2.81 3.43 -2.41
N VAL A 281 3.85 2.96 -1.75
CA VAL A 281 3.77 2.03 -0.63
C VAL A 281 4.52 2.61 0.56
N SER A 282 4.05 2.32 1.77
CA SER A 282 4.73 2.82 2.95
C SER A 282 5.94 1.96 3.33
N ASP A 283 5.83 0.65 3.16
CA ASP A 283 6.77 -0.32 3.73
C ASP A 283 7.04 -0.04 5.21
N CYS A 284 6.00 0.48 5.90
CA CYS A 284 6.20 0.99 7.24
C CYS A 284 6.28 -0.13 8.28
N MET A 285 6.90 0.23 9.39
CA MET A 285 7.31 -0.65 10.47
C MET A 285 6.68 -0.22 11.80
N PRO A 286 6.85 -0.97 12.89
CA PRO A 286 6.24 -0.70 14.20
C PRO A 286 6.41 0.73 14.73
N THR A 287 7.41 1.46 14.28
CA THR A 287 7.67 2.84 14.73
C THR A 287 6.63 3.85 14.24
N PHE A 288 6.00 3.60 13.09
CA PHE A 288 5.00 4.51 12.53
C PHE A 288 3.70 4.50 13.34
N GLY A 289 3.15 5.67 13.64
CA GLY A 289 1.89 5.82 14.37
C GLY A 289 1.94 5.29 15.81
N GLY A 290 3.13 5.22 16.41
CA GLY A 290 3.36 4.79 17.78
C GLY A 290 4.54 5.51 18.43
N THR A 291 4.89 5.09 19.64
CA THR A 291 6.02 5.66 20.42
C THR A 291 7.28 4.79 20.37
N ARG A 292 7.23 3.69 19.62
CA ARG A 292 8.36 2.76 19.53
C ARG A 292 9.42 3.31 18.60
N GLU A 293 10.67 3.34 19.03
CA GLU A 293 11.81 3.86 18.24
C GLU A 293 12.72 2.75 17.72
N SER A 294 12.49 1.50 18.11
CA SER A 294 13.27 0.36 17.63
C SER A 294 12.46 -0.94 17.69
N PHE A 295 12.89 -1.92 16.91
CA PHE A 295 12.31 -3.27 16.85
C PHE A 295 13.36 -4.27 16.36
N THR A 296 13.01 -5.57 16.35
CA THR A 296 13.93 -6.62 15.90
C THR A 296 13.34 -7.40 14.73
N ILE A 297 14.15 -7.66 13.69
CA ILE A 297 13.82 -8.56 12.58
C ILE A 297 14.89 -9.62 12.47
N GLY A 298 14.52 -10.91 12.58
CA GLY A 298 15.46 -12.01 12.40
C GLY A 298 16.68 -11.93 13.32
N GLY A 299 16.52 -11.40 14.54
CA GLY A 299 17.60 -11.21 15.52
C GLY A 299 18.43 -9.94 15.29
N ARG A 300 18.15 -9.13 14.28
CA ARG A 300 18.81 -7.86 14.01
C ARG A 300 17.98 -6.71 14.55
N GLN A 301 18.59 -5.88 15.37
CA GLN A 301 17.94 -4.66 15.88
C GLN A 301 17.92 -3.59 14.80
N VAL A 302 16.76 -2.97 14.59
CA VAL A 302 16.52 -1.83 13.72
C VAL A 302 16.08 -0.65 14.55
N SER A 303 16.70 0.50 14.38
CA SER A 303 16.41 1.71 15.15
C SER A 303 16.06 2.87 14.23
N LEU A 304 15.14 3.71 14.70
CA LEU A 304 14.77 4.97 14.04
C LEU A 304 15.81 6.04 14.37
N VAL A 305 16.56 6.46 13.37
CA VAL A 305 17.58 7.52 13.50
C VAL A 305 17.40 8.51 12.37
N GLU A 306 17.15 9.77 12.70
CA GLU A 306 16.96 10.85 11.71
C GLU A 306 15.92 10.48 10.62
N GLY A 307 14.77 9.95 11.03
CA GLY A 307 13.69 9.54 10.13
C GLY A 307 13.94 8.23 9.35
N ARG A 308 15.06 7.55 9.58
CA ARG A 308 15.46 6.32 8.87
C ARG A 308 15.48 5.13 9.80
N LEU A 309 14.99 4.01 9.30
CA LEU A 309 15.08 2.73 10.02
C LEU A 309 16.32 1.97 9.57
N ARG A 310 17.30 1.84 10.47
CA ARG A 310 18.59 1.20 10.16
C ARG A 310 18.93 0.10 11.15
N ALA A 311 19.44 -1.01 10.62
CA ALA A 311 20.18 -1.99 11.40
C ALA A 311 21.59 -1.51 11.68
N GLU A 312 22.31 -2.14 12.63
CA GLU A 312 23.68 -1.77 13.03
C GLU A 312 24.68 -1.75 11.87
N ASP A 313 24.49 -2.60 10.86
CA ASP A 313 25.34 -2.65 9.66
C ASP A 313 24.94 -1.63 8.58
N GLY A 314 23.99 -0.74 8.89
CA GLY A 314 23.50 0.30 7.98
C GLY A 314 22.41 -0.15 7.01
N THR A 315 22.03 -1.43 7.00
CA THR A 315 20.93 -1.92 6.16
C THR A 315 19.62 -1.23 6.56
N LEU A 316 18.87 -0.73 5.58
CA LEU A 316 17.53 -0.22 5.82
C LEU A 316 16.59 -1.38 6.15
N GLY A 317 15.72 -1.18 7.12
CA GLY A 317 14.75 -2.18 7.60
C GLY A 317 13.31 -1.66 7.53
N GLY A 318 12.80 -1.43 6.31
CA GLY A 318 11.53 -0.77 6.07
C GLY A 318 11.58 0.74 6.33
N ALA A 319 10.45 1.41 6.34
CA ALA A 319 10.35 2.87 6.45
C ALA A 319 9.54 3.33 7.67
N HIS A 320 9.75 4.61 8.04
CA HIS A 320 8.92 5.33 9.00
C HIS A 320 8.08 6.35 8.24
N LEU A 321 7.08 5.86 7.50
CA LEU A 321 6.40 6.62 6.46
C LEU A 321 4.88 6.33 6.46
N GLY A 322 4.07 7.39 6.38
CA GLY A 322 2.66 7.31 5.99
C GLY A 322 2.47 7.65 4.52
N LEU A 323 1.37 7.21 3.90
CA LEU A 323 1.12 7.51 2.49
C LEU A 323 0.95 9.01 2.20
N ASP A 324 0.48 9.81 3.15
CA ASP A 324 0.43 11.27 3.06
C ASP A 324 1.85 11.89 2.94
N GLY A 325 2.80 11.35 3.69
CA GLY A 325 4.23 11.69 3.58
C GLY A 325 4.80 11.32 2.21
N ALA A 326 4.46 10.14 1.70
CA ALA A 326 4.86 9.69 0.38
C ALA A 326 4.29 10.59 -0.74
N VAL A 327 3.01 10.95 -0.66
CA VAL A 327 2.38 11.92 -1.59
C VAL A 327 3.10 13.27 -1.54
N ARG A 328 3.40 13.77 -0.34
CA ARG A 328 4.10 15.04 -0.15
C ARG A 328 5.49 15.00 -0.81
N MET A 329 6.27 13.95 -0.57
CA MET A 329 7.59 13.75 -1.18
C MET A 329 7.54 13.76 -2.72
N MET A 330 6.58 13.04 -3.31
CA MET A 330 6.39 13.01 -4.75
C MET A 330 6.09 14.40 -5.32
N VAL A 331 5.31 15.21 -4.61
CA VAL A 331 4.94 16.55 -5.07
C VAL A 331 6.08 17.53 -4.88
N SER A 332 6.70 17.59 -3.67
CA SER A 332 7.67 18.63 -3.33
C SER A 332 9.06 18.36 -3.94
N GLU A 333 9.51 17.11 -3.96
CA GLU A 333 10.88 16.76 -4.33
C GLU A 333 10.99 16.11 -5.71
N ALA A 334 10.01 15.26 -6.09
CA ALA A 334 10.03 14.59 -7.39
C ALA A 334 9.31 15.39 -8.51
N GLY A 335 8.64 16.51 -8.16
CA GLY A 335 7.97 17.38 -9.11
C GLY A 335 6.75 16.74 -9.79
N VAL A 336 6.13 15.75 -9.15
CA VAL A 336 4.92 15.09 -9.62
C VAL A 336 3.71 15.95 -9.32
N SER A 337 2.74 16.03 -10.24
CA SER A 337 1.51 16.76 -9.96
C SER A 337 0.74 16.10 -8.79
N LEU A 338 0.06 16.91 -7.97
CA LEU A 338 -0.71 16.39 -6.84
C LEU A 338 -1.76 15.34 -7.29
N ALA A 339 -2.44 15.57 -8.42
CA ALA A 339 -3.41 14.61 -8.94
C ALA A 339 -2.78 13.25 -9.26
N ALA A 340 -1.59 13.23 -9.86
CA ALA A 340 -0.87 12.00 -10.15
C ALA A 340 -0.37 11.31 -8.87
N ALA A 341 0.16 12.07 -7.90
CA ALA A 341 0.63 11.51 -6.63
C ALA A 341 -0.53 10.90 -5.81
N LEU A 342 -1.69 11.54 -5.80
CA LEU A 342 -2.90 10.99 -5.18
C LEU A 342 -3.38 9.73 -5.88
N ASP A 343 -3.29 9.67 -7.22
CA ASP A 343 -3.66 8.48 -7.99
C ASP A 343 -2.69 7.30 -7.74
N MET A 344 -1.39 7.59 -7.55
CA MET A 344 -0.39 6.59 -7.13
C MET A 344 -0.69 6.00 -5.74
N ALA A 345 -1.36 6.75 -4.86
CA ALA A 345 -1.74 6.27 -3.53
C ALA A 345 -3.14 5.62 -3.50
N SER A 346 -3.95 5.74 -4.56
CA SER A 346 -5.36 5.32 -4.54
C SER A 346 -5.79 4.54 -5.78
N GLY A 347 -5.82 5.17 -6.96
CA GLY A 347 -6.34 4.59 -8.21
C GLY A 347 -5.48 3.46 -8.75
N VAL A 348 -4.15 3.64 -8.76
CA VAL A 348 -3.23 2.60 -9.27
C VAL A 348 -3.24 1.36 -8.36
N PRO A 349 -3.10 1.46 -7.02
CA PRO A 349 -3.21 0.27 -6.17
C PRO A 349 -4.60 -0.39 -6.23
N ALA A 350 -5.69 0.37 -6.42
CA ALA A 350 -7.02 -0.21 -6.65
C ALA A 350 -7.05 -1.07 -7.92
N GLN A 351 -6.40 -0.64 -9.00
CA GLN A 351 -6.27 -1.43 -10.24
C GLN A 351 -5.45 -2.69 -10.04
N VAL A 352 -4.34 -2.61 -9.27
CA VAL A 352 -3.51 -3.78 -8.94
C VAL A 352 -4.33 -4.85 -8.24
N LEU A 353 -5.19 -4.44 -7.31
CA LEU A 353 -6.04 -5.35 -6.54
C LEU A 353 -7.33 -5.77 -7.29
N GLY A 354 -7.60 -5.23 -8.49
CA GLY A 354 -8.86 -5.47 -9.21
C GLY A 354 -10.07 -4.88 -8.49
N LEU A 355 -9.88 -3.76 -7.76
CA LEU A 355 -10.91 -3.07 -6.97
C LEU A 355 -11.35 -1.73 -7.60
N GLN A 356 -10.94 -1.43 -8.84
CA GLN A 356 -11.18 -0.14 -9.50
C GLN A 356 -12.67 0.20 -9.68
N ASP A 357 -13.56 -0.78 -9.59
CA ASP A 357 -15.01 -0.55 -9.69
C ASP A 357 -15.62 -0.01 -8.40
N SER A 358 -14.95 -0.17 -7.27
CA SER A 358 -15.39 0.31 -5.95
C SER A 358 -14.43 1.32 -5.31
N HIS A 359 -13.14 1.27 -5.62
CA HIS A 359 -12.07 2.06 -5.01
C HIS A 359 -11.36 2.99 -6.02
N GLY A 360 -10.55 3.93 -5.51
CA GLY A 360 -9.67 4.79 -6.31
C GLY A 360 -10.37 5.91 -7.08
N ARG A 361 -11.69 6.11 -6.90
CA ARG A 361 -12.44 7.22 -7.52
C ARG A 361 -13.56 7.71 -6.61
N ILE A 362 -13.81 9.02 -6.68
CA ILE A 362 -14.94 9.68 -6.01
C ILE A 362 -16.00 10.02 -7.08
N ALA A 363 -17.12 9.33 -7.05
CA ALA A 363 -18.27 9.56 -7.93
C ALA A 363 -19.55 9.14 -7.22
N ALA A 364 -20.70 9.64 -7.68
CA ALA A 364 -22.00 9.18 -7.19
C ALA A 364 -22.15 7.66 -7.37
N ASP A 365 -22.89 7.05 -6.47
CA ASP A 365 -23.18 5.61 -6.40
C ASP A 365 -21.98 4.70 -6.08
N ARG A 366 -20.82 5.28 -5.71
CA ARG A 366 -19.65 4.52 -5.27
C ARG A 366 -19.54 4.49 -3.75
N LEU A 367 -18.88 3.46 -3.23
CA LEU A 367 -18.56 3.40 -1.81
C LEU A 367 -17.74 4.63 -1.38
N ALA A 368 -18.08 5.18 -0.22
CA ALA A 368 -17.41 6.34 0.32
C ALA A 368 -16.11 5.93 1.02
N HIS A 369 -15.03 5.84 0.23
CA HIS A 369 -13.66 5.68 0.70
C HIS A 369 -12.87 6.93 0.34
N LEU A 370 -12.52 7.74 1.36
CA LEU A 370 -11.95 9.06 1.16
C LEU A 370 -10.76 9.28 2.10
N THR A 371 -9.75 9.97 1.60
CA THR A 371 -8.67 10.55 2.39
C THR A 371 -8.81 12.07 2.37
N CYS A 372 -8.89 12.66 3.55
CA CYS A 372 -9.03 14.09 3.74
C CYS A 372 -7.71 14.68 4.23
N LEU A 373 -7.16 15.64 3.51
CA LEU A 373 -5.86 16.25 3.77
C LEU A 373 -6.02 17.76 4.02
N ASP A 374 -5.04 18.35 4.69
CA ASP A 374 -4.89 19.80 4.78
C ASP A 374 -4.02 20.35 3.62
N VAL A 375 -3.77 21.68 3.65
CA VAL A 375 -2.95 22.37 2.64
C VAL A 375 -1.50 21.88 2.60
N SER A 376 -0.97 21.35 3.71
CA SER A 376 0.37 20.78 3.81
C SER A 376 0.44 19.31 3.34
N LEU A 377 -0.69 18.78 2.87
CA LEU A 377 -0.90 17.37 2.49
C LEU A 377 -0.83 16.39 3.67
N ALA A 378 -0.97 16.86 4.90
CA ALA A 378 -1.06 15.99 6.08
C ALA A 378 -2.49 15.41 6.19
N ALA A 379 -2.60 14.14 6.52
CA ALA A 379 -3.88 13.47 6.72
C ALA A 379 -4.61 14.03 7.96
N ARG A 380 -5.90 14.34 7.81
CA ARG A 380 -6.77 14.88 8.87
C ARG A 380 -7.91 13.94 9.22
N ALA A 381 -8.41 13.22 8.24
CA ALA A 381 -9.40 12.18 8.43
C ALA A 381 -9.36 11.17 7.28
N VAL A 382 -9.87 9.99 7.55
CA VAL A 382 -10.20 8.98 6.54
C VAL A 382 -11.67 8.62 6.65
N VAL A 383 -12.27 8.26 5.53
CA VAL A 383 -13.62 7.69 5.48
C VAL A 383 -13.53 6.31 4.85
N VAL A 384 -14.05 5.32 5.54
CA VAL A 384 -14.10 3.93 5.05
C VAL A 384 -15.53 3.45 5.11
N ALA A 385 -16.10 3.08 3.97
CA ALA A 385 -17.51 2.70 3.85
C ALA A 385 -18.46 3.69 4.55
N GLY A 386 -18.20 5.00 4.39
CA GLY A 386 -19.00 6.06 4.99
C GLY A 386 -18.70 6.39 6.45
N VAL A 387 -17.89 5.60 7.14
CA VAL A 387 -17.49 5.84 8.53
C VAL A 387 -16.23 6.72 8.57
N MET A 388 -16.35 7.92 9.15
CA MET A 388 -15.22 8.84 9.29
C MET A 388 -14.45 8.56 10.58
N SER A 389 -13.13 8.53 10.45
CA SER A 389 -12.18 8.49 11.58
C SER A 389 -11.21 9.66 11.47
N GLY A 390 -10.99 10.40 12.55
CA GLY A 390 -9.98 11.45 12.61
C GLY A 390 -8.57 10.85 12.63
N CYS A 391 -7.62 11.57 12.05
CA CYS A 391 -6.20 11.23 12.10
C CYS A 391 -5.57 11.96 13.31
N GLU A 392 -5.90 11.53 14.53
CA GLU A 392 -5.29 12.08 15.75
C GLU A 392 -3.83 11.60 15.82
N GLY A 393 -2.88 12.55 15.87
CA GLY A 393 -1.45 12.25 16.02
C GLY A 393 -0.60 12.45 14.74
N GLY A 394 -1.09 13.19 13.77
CA GLY A 394 -0.25 13.62 12.64
C GLY A 394 1.01 14.32 13.16
N HIS A 395 2.18 13.82 12.80
CA HIS A 395 3.48 14.29 13.25
C HIS A 395 3.58 15.81 13.16
N ALA A 396 3.75 16.45 14.33
CA ALA A 396 4.36 17.79 14.38
C ALA A 396 5.74 17.63 13.72
N GLY A 397 5.97 18.38 12.65
CA GLY A 397 7.11 18.23 11.76
C GLY A 397 8.46 18.22 12.48
N ALA A 398 9.36 17.43 11.95
CA ALA A 398 10.79 17.63 12.04
C ALA A 398 11.30 18.08 10.67
#